data_891950bdaf4eff858b0b982290571d77
#
_entry.id   891950bdaf4eff858b0b982290571d77
#
_cell.length_a   1.000
_cell.length_b   1.000
_cell.length_c   1.000
_cell.angle_alpha   90.00
_cell.angle_beta   90.00
_cell.angle_gamma   90.00
#
_symmetry.space_group_name_H-M   'P 1'
#
loop_
_entity.id
_entity.type
_entity.pdbx_description
1 polymer ?
#
loop_
_entity_poly.entity_id
_entity_poly.type
_entity_poly.pdbx_seq_one_letter_code
_entity_poly.pdbx_strand_id
1 'polypeptide(L)'
;MKLTNIGGGTAEISMPYDTKLIGDPNTGVIHGGAVSALMDTCCGAAVMSHPEAPGGTATIDLRIEYMRAATPGQAITTKATCHHISRNVAFVRAVAMDDDQDRPVATATAAFSVEASF
;
A
#
# COMPACT_ATOMS: atom_id res chain seq x y z
N MET A 1 -8.60 5.80 -5.71
CA MET A 1 -7.74 4.61 -5.77
C MET A 1 -8.27 3.63 -6.80
N LYS A 2 -7.41 3.07 -7.59
CA LYS A 2 -7.78 2.13 -8.62
C LYS A 2 -6.93 0.88 -8.52
N LEU A 3 -7.58 -0.27 -8.35
CA LEU A 3 -6.90 -1.57 -8.33
C LEU A 3 -6.49 -1.92 -9.77
N THR A 4 -5.18 -2.02 -10.02
CA THR A 4 -4.63 -2.27 -11.35
C THR A 4 -4.16 -3.70 -11.53
N ASN A 5 -3.83 -4.40 -10.44
CA ASN A 5 -3.45 -5.80 -10.46
C ASN A 5 -3.68 -6.43 -9.08
N ILE A 6 -4.08 -7.69 -9.05
CA ILE A 6 -4.28 -8.43 -7.79
C ILE A 6 -4.21 -9.93 -8.08
N GLY A 7 -3.59 -10.68 -7.17
CA GLY A 7 -3.57 -12.14 -7.20
C GLY A 7 -2.32 -12.73 -6.61
N GLY A 8 -2.43 -13.96 -6.08
CA GLY A 8 -1.29 -14.73 -5.60
C GLY A 8 -0.52 -14.12 -4.44
N GLY A 9 -1.15 -13.29 -3.62
CA GLY A 9 -0.48 -12.60 -2.53
C GLY A 9 0.14 -11.26 -2.93
N THR A 10 -0.15 -10.76 -4.13
CA THR A 10 0.32 -9.44 -4.60
C THR A 10 -0.86 -8.55 -4.95
N ALA A 11 -0.66 -7.25 -4.83
CA ALA A 11 -1.64 -6.26 -5.26
C ALA A 11 -0.93 -5.00 -5.75
N GLU A 12 -1.58 -4.31 -6.69
CA GLU A 12 -1.12 -3.02 -7.19
C GLU A 12 -2.30 -2.09 -7.24
N ILE A 13 -2.16 -0.94 -6.59
CA ILE A 13 -3.21 0.09 -6.56
C ILE A 13 -2.58 1.42 -6.96
N SER A 14 -3.23 2.12 -7.89
CA SER A 14 -2.85 3.46 -8.32
C SER A 14 -3.82 4.49 -7.75
N MET A 15 -3.27 5.62 -7.30
CA MET A 15 -4.02 6.76 -6.82
C MET A 15 -3.71 7.95 -7.73
N PRO A 16 -4.67 8.40 -8.54
CA PRO A 16 -4.48 9.57 -9.39
C PRO A 16 -4.18 10.83 -8.55
N TYR A 17 -3.41 11.75 -9.12
CA TYR A 17 -3.23 13.06 -8.50
C TYR A 17 -4.58 13.78 -8.41
N ASP A 18 -4.89 14.28 -7.23
CA ASP A 18 -6.11 15.04 -6.99
C ASP A 18 -5.76 16.19 -6.05
N THR A 19 -6.19 17.39 -6.40
CA THR A 19 -5.96 18.58 -5.60
C THR A 19 -6.56 18.49 -4.19
N LYS A 20 -7.59 17.67 -4.01
CA LYS A 20 -8.20 17.40 -2.70
C LYS A 20 -7.25 16.67 -1.75
N LEU A 21 -6.21 16.03 -2.28
CA LEU A 21 -5.25 15.23 -1.50
C LEU A 21 -3.98 16.02 -1.16
N ILE A 22 -3.89 17.27 -1.59
CA ILE A 22 -2.70 18.09 -1.36
C ILE A 22 -2.56 18.40 0.13
N GLY A 23 -1.37 18.13 0.67
CA GLY A 23 -1.03 18.48 2.04
C GLY A 23 -0.35 19.84 2.15
N ASP A 24 0.43 20.21 1.14
CA ASP A 24 1.13 21.49 1.09
C ASP A 24 0.65 22.32 -0.10
N PRO A 25 -0.20 23.35 0.13
CA PRO A 25 -0.74 24.15 -0.97
C PRO A 25 0.33 24.97 -1.70
N ASN A 26 1.49 25.21 -1.10
CA ASN A 26 2.56 25.97 -1.75
C ASN A 26 3.33 25.14 -2.77
N THR A 27 3.42 23.84 -2.58
CA THR A 27 4.17 22.93 -3.46
C THR A 27 3.29 22.02 -4.28
N GLY A 28 2.05 21.78 -3.87
CA GLY A 28 1.15 20.82 -4.49
C GLY A 28 1.46 19.37 -4.13
N VAL A 29 2.31 19.13 -3.13
CA VAL A 29 2.66 17.78 -2.70
C VAL A 29 1.49 17.11 -1.98
N ILE A 30 1.22 15.86 -2.33
CA ILE A 30 0.17 15.04 -1.73
C ILE A 30 0.46 14.82 -0.23
N HIS A 31 -0.59 14.89 0.56
CA HIS A 31 -0.52 14.65 2.01
C HIS A 31 -0.03 13.23 2.31
N GLY A 32 0.89 13.11 3.27
CA GLY A 32 1.43 11.81 3.67
C GLY A 32 0.37 10.83 4.12
N GLY A 33 -0.72 11.31 4.75
CA GLY A 33 -1.85 10.47 5.15
C GLY A 33 -2.57 9.80 3.97
N ALA A 34 -2.62 10.45 2.80
CA ALA A 34 -3.17 9.85 1.60
C ALA A 34 -2.30 8.70 1.10
N VAL A 35 -0.98 8.86 1.16
CA VAL A 35 -0.03 7.79 0.82
C VAL A 35 -0.15 6.63 1.80
N SER A 36 -0.29 6.92 3.10
CA SER A 36 -0.50 5.88 4.12
C SER A 36 -1.77 5.07 3.86
N ALA A 37 -2.87 5.75 3.54
CA ALA A 37 -4.14 5.07 3.24
C ALA A 37 -4.02 4.19 2.00
N LEU A 38 -3.33 4.67 0.97
CA LEU A 38 -3.07 3.90 -0.25
C LEU A 38 -2.27 2.64 0.07
N MET A 39 -1.19 2.78 0.84
CA MET A 39 -0.30 1.65 1.16
C MET A 39 -1.00 0.64 2.07
N ASP A 40 -1.77 1.09 3.05
CA ASP A 40 -2.54 0.21 3.93
C ASP A 40 -3.57 -0.60 3.13
N THR A 41 -4.31 0.08 2.27
CA THR A 41 -5.31 -0.57 1.41
C THR A 41 -4.67 -1.59 0.48
N CYS A 42 -3.54 -1.25 -0.13
CA CYS A 42 -2.83 -2.15 -1.04
C CYS A 42 -2.26 -3.37 -0.31
N CYS A 43 -1.70 -3.17 0.89
CA CYS A 43 -1.20 -4.28 1.71
C CYS A 43 -2.34 -5.23 2.10
N GLY A 44 -3.48 -4.69 2.51
CA GLY A 44 -4.66 -5.51 2.83
C GLY A 44 -5.17 -6.31 1.63
N ALA A 45 -5.20 -5.68 0.45
CA ALA A 45 -5.56 -6.36 -0.78
C ALA A 45 -4.59 -7.50 -1.12
N ALA A 46 -3.30 -7.30 -0.91
CA ALA A 46 -2.29 -8.35 -1.12
C ALA A 46 -2.54 -9.55 -0.21
N VAL A 47 -2.85 -9.31 1.07
CA VAL A 47 -3.20 -10.37 2.01
C VAL A 47 -4.42 -11.14 1.53
N MET A 48 -5.48 -10.42 1.16
CA MET A 48 -6.73 -11.03 0.72
C MET A 48 -6.58 -11.87 -0.55
N SER A 49 -5.60 -11.56 -1.38
CA SER A 49 -5.31 -12.29 -2.62
C SER A 49 -4.42 -13.51 -2.44
N HIS A 50 -3.84 -13.70 -1.25
CA HIS A 50 -2.96 -14.83 -1.00
C HIS A 50 -3.74 -16.14 -1.01
N PRO A 51 -3.18 -17.23 -1.62
CA PRO A 51 -3.89 -18.51 -1.70
C PRO A 51 -4.28 -19.10 -0.35
N GLU A 52 -3.54 -18.79 0.69
CA GLU A 52 -3.82 -19.22 2.06
C GLU A 52 -4.63 -18.19 2.85
N ALA A 53 -5.16 -17.17 2.18
CA ALA A 53 -5.90 -16.12 2.83
C ALA A 53 -7.20 -16.66 3.43
N PRO A 54 -7.45 -16.36 4.69
CA PRO A 54 -8.72 -16.67 5.32
C PRO A 54 -9.77 -15.60 5.01
N GLY A 55 -10.94 -15.73 5.62
CA GLY A 55 -12.07 -14.87 5.34
C GLY A 55 -11.98 -13.42 5.82
N GLY A 56 -11.02 -13.05 6.65
CA GLY A 56 -10.92 -11.69 7.16
C GLY A 56 -9.50 -11.31 7.55
N THR A 57 -9.22 -10.03 7.44
CA THR A 57 -7.92 -9.46 7.83
C THR A 57 -8.10 -8.06 8.39
N ALA A 58 -7.23 -7.67 9.32
CA ALA A 58 -7.16 -6.32 9.86
C ALA A 58 -5.71 -5.95 10.10
N THR A 59 -5.39 -4.67 9.95
CA THR A 59 -4.04 -4.16 10.19
C THR A 59 -3.69 -4.28 11.67
N ILE A 60 -2.58 -4.96 11.97
CA ILE A 60 -1.99 -4.98 13.31
C ILE A 60 -0.98 -3.86 13.43
N ASP A 61 -0.09 -3.76 12.44
CA ASP A 61 1.02 -2.82 12.42
C ASP A 61 1.31 -2.43 10.98
N LEU A 62 1.56 -1.14 10.76
CA LEU A 62 1.95 -0.60 9.47
C LEU A 62 3.04 0.42 9.70
N ARG A 63 4.25 0.08 9.28
CA ARG A 63 5.39 0.97 9.35
C ARG A 63 5.71 1.50 7.95
N ILE A 64 5.66 2.81 7.79
CA ILE A 64 5.97 3.47 6.53
C ILE A 64 7.20 4.34 6.71
N GLU A 65 8.14 4.22 5.77
CA GLU A 65 9.27 5.11 5.66
C GLU A 65 9.08 5.98 4.43
N TYR A 66 8.90 7.27 4.65
CA TYR A 66 8.76 8.27 3.58
C TYR A 66 10.15 8.64 3.10
N MET A 67 10.45 8.29 1.86
CA MET A 67 11.77 8.49 1.29
C MET A 67 11.96 9.87 0.67
N ARG A 68 10.90 10.41 0.07
CA ARG A 68 10.87 11.72 -0.56
C ARG A 68 9.44 12.19 -0.76
N ALA A 69 9.28 13.49 -1.04
CA ALA A 69 7.99 14.01 -1.46
C ALA A 69 7.61 13.46 -2.84
N ALA A 70 6.35 13.08 -3.01
CA ALA A 70 5.83 12.69 -4.32
C ALA A 70 5.81 13.89 -5.26
N THR A 71 6.03 13.64 -6.55
CA THR A 71 6.05 14.69 -7.57
C THR A 71 4.63 15.20 -7.82
N PRO A 72 4.37 16.51 -7.67
CA PRO A 72 3.05 17.06 -7.96
C PRO A 72 2.59 16.75 -9.37
N GLY A 73 1.30 16.46 -9.53
CA GLY A 73 0.70 16.15 -10.81
C GLY A 73 0.78 14.69 -11.24
N GLN A 74 1.59 13.89 -10.58
CA GLN A 74 1.78 12.48 -10.92
C GLN A 74 0.96 11.56 -10.02
N ALA A 75 0.46 10.47 -10.61
CA ALA A 75 -0.18 9.41 -9.84
C ALA A 75 0.85 8.70 -8.95
N ILE A 76 0.37 8.17 -7.84
CA ILE A 76 1.18 7.33 -6.95
C ILE A 76 0.66 5.91 -7.07
N THR A 77 1.55 4.96 -7.35
CA THR A 77 1.22 3.54 -7.46
C THR A 77 1.93 2.77 -6.38
N THR A 78 1.19 1.96 -5.65
CA THR A 78 1.74 1.07 -4.63
C THR A 78 1.68 -0.38 -5.12
N LYS A 79 2.79 -1.07 -4.96
CA LYS A 79 2.88 -2.52 -5.17
C LYS A 79 3.16 -3.18 -3.83
N ALA A 80 2.31 -4.14 -3.45
CA ALA A 80 2.42 -4.86 -2.19
C ALA A 80 2.54 -6.36 -2.43
N THR A 81 3.31 -7.02 -1.59
CA THR A 81 3.50 -8.47 -1.61
C THR A 81 3.36 -9.04 -0.21
N CYS A 82 2.41 -9.93 -0.03
CA CYS A 82 2.30 -10.76 1.17
C CYS A 82 3.33 -11.88 1.05
N HIS A 83 4.46 -11.73 1.72
CA HIS A 83 5.60 -12.64 1.54
C HIS A 83 5.60 -13.82 2.51
N HIS A 84 4.74 -13.77 3.52
CA HIS A 84 4.62 -14.86 4.49
C HIS A 84 3.29 -14.79 5.22
N ILE A 85 2.64 -15.93 5.40
CA ILE A 85 1.48 -16.08 6.28
C ILE A 85 1.83 -17.15 7.32
N SER A 86 1.80 -16.76 8.60
CA SER A 86 1.76 -17.68 9.70
C SER A 86 0.30 -17.97 10.07
N ARG A 87 0.07 -18.74 11.11
CA ARG A 87 -1.27 -19.19 11.50
C ARG A 87 -2.28 -18.03 11.66
N ASN A 88 -1.84 -16.93 12.26
CA ASN A 88 -2.75 -15.82 12.60
C ASN A 88 -2.27 -14.46 12.08
N VAL A 89 -1.12 -14.41 11.40
CA VAL A 89 -0.50 -13.16 10.98
C VAL A 89 0.03 -13.27 9.56
N ALA A 90 -0.26 -12.28 8.74
CA ALA A 90 0.31 -12.10 7.41
C ALA A 90 1.34 -10.97 7.45
N PHE A 91 2.48 -11.18 6.79
CA PHE A 91 3.55 -10.22 6.68
C PHE A 91 3.65 -9.69 5.26
N VAL A 92 3.67 -8.37 5.11
CA VAL A 92 3.56 -7.70 3.82
C VAL A 92 4.67 -6.68 3.66
N ARG A 93 5.16 -6.52 2.44
CA ARG A 93 6.03 -5.43 2.03
C ARG A 93 5.37 -4.65 0.91
N ALA A 94 5.58 -3.34 0.90
CA ALA A 94 5.03 -2.49 -0.14
C ALA A 94 5.99 -1.38 -0.51
N VAL A 95 5.87 -0.92 -1.76
CA VAL A 95 6.62 0.21 -2.29
C VAL A 95 5.64 1.13 -3.01
N ALA A 96 5.70 2.42 -2.70
CA ALA A 96 4.94 3.45 -3.38
C ALA A 96 5.86 4.25 -4.29
N MET A 97 5.44 4.46 -5.53
CA MET A 97 6.22 5.14 -6.56
C MET A 97 5.34 6.10 -7.34
N ASP A 98 5.95 7.18 -7.82
CA ASP A 98 5.38 8.01 -8.88
C ASP A 98 6.00 7.60 -10.24
N ASP A 99 6.12 8.52 -11.19
CA ASP A 99 6.68 8.20 -12.51
C ASP A 99 8.16 7.81 -12.43
N ASP A 100 8.88 8.25 -11.40
CA ASP A 100 10.26 7.85 -11.14
C ASP A 100 10.28 6.55 -10.32
N GLN A 101 10.35 5.43 -11.00
CA GLN A 101 10.32 4.11 -10.38
C GLN A 101 11.67 3.68 -9.78
N ASP A 102 12.73 4.45 -10.01
CA ASP A 102 14.05 4.15 -9.44
C ASP A 102 14.20 4.71 -8.03
N ARG A 103 13.40 5.72 -7.67
CA ARG A 103 13.41 6.33 -6.35
C ARG A 103 12.02 6.26 -5.73
N PRO A 104 11.77 5.32 -4.82
CA PRO A 104 10.45 5.19 -4.22
C PRO A 104 10.07 6.44 -3.41
N VAL A 105 8.78 6.76 -3.43
CA VAL A 105 8.20 7.79 -2.56
C VAL A 105 8.20 7.31 -1.12
N ALA A 106 7.82 6.05 -0.92
CA ALA A 106 7.76 5.44 0.40
C ALA A 106 7.90 3.93 0.30
N THR A 107 8.37 3.32 1.38
CA THR A 107 8.37 1.87 1.55
C THR A 107 7.63 1.51 2.82
N ALA A 108 7.07 0.32 2.88
CA ALA A 108 6.34 -0.14 4.05
C ALA A 108 6.61 -1.59 4.37
N THR A 109 6.54 -1.90 5.65
CA THR A 109 6.39 -3.24 6.18
C THR A 109 5.14 -3.27 7.03
N ALA A 110 4.36 -4.34 6.93
CA ALA A 110 3.09 -4.44 7.63
C ALA A 110 2.87 -5.85 8.16
N ALA A 111 2.08 -5.92 9.22
CA ALA A 111 1.54 -7.17 9.74
C ALA A 111 0.02 -7.04 9.82
N PHE A 112 -0.67 -8.05 9.35
CA PHE A 112 -2.12 -8.12 9.36
C PHE A 112 -2.57 -9.35 10.13
N SER A 113 -3.64 -9.21 10.90
CA SER A 113 -4.30 -10.39 11.45
C SER A 113 -5.01 -11.14 10.34
N VAL A 114 -5.00 -12.46 10.42
CA VAL A 114 -5.75 -13.32 9.51
C VAL A 114 -6.61 -14.26 10.34
N GLU A 115 -7.89 -14.34 9.96
CA GLU A 115 -8.80 -15.27 10.60
C GLU A 115 -8.62 -16.66 10.00
N ALA A 116 -8.56 -17.66 10.86
CA ALA A 116 -8.52 -19.04 10.38
C ALA A 116 -9.82 -19.31 9.62
N SER A 117 -9.68 -19.84 8.40
CA SER A 117 -10.84 -20.34 7.67
C SER A 117 -11.16 -21.75 8.16
N PHE A 118 -12.39 -21.95 8.52
CA PHE A 118 -12.90 -23.26 8.96
C PHE A 118 -13.85 -23.83 7.92
#